data_4abb1d0b066801a245fad4e9cf56d5b5
#
_entry.id   4abb1d0b066801a245fad4e9cf56d5b5
#
_cell.length_a   1.000
_cell.length_b   1.000
_cell.length_c   1.000
_cell.angle_alpha   90.00
_cell.angle_beta   90.00
_cell.angle_gamma   90.00
#
_symmetry.space_group_name_H-M   'P 1'
#
loop_
_entity.id
_entity.type
_entity.pdbx_description
1 polymer ?
#
loop_
_entity_poly.entity_id
_entity_poly.type
_entity_poly.pdbx_seq_one_letter_code
_entity_poly.pdbx_strand_id
1 'polypeptide(L)'
;MLLLLSVAAFSQSARTTDFGGIVSAEGEVGLGGPWGLSVEEELRFDHNFTQFDRWLNSVGVNYTCLHNRMNIGLTGDYIRRHNDKGYYENRGRIGLQVTYTEEFRRFKFQVRSKLLGTFFDERTGEHRINPRLYWRNRFKVTYQRPNSRFKYSLSAELFWLTNDPKGSFVDNIRTVFAVDYRLARQYSLSAFVRMDNDLQVKEPVDRFFIGLTFKAKY
;
A
#
# COMPACT_ATOMS: atom_id res chain seq x y z
N MET A 1 16.50 -4.07 34.58
CA MET A 1 17.25 -4.22 33.32
C MET A 1 16.65 -3.21 32.34
N LEU A 2 17.24 -2.00 32.27
CA LEU A 2 16.80 -0.91 31.42
C LEU A 2 17.27 -1.19 29.98
N LEU A 3 16.35 -1.41 29.03
CA LEU A 3 16.63 -1.42 27.61
C LEU A 3 16.81 0.05 27.16
N LEU A 4 18.04 0.47 26.99
CA LEU A 4 18.41 1.70 26.30
C LEU A 4 18.07 1.54 24.80
N LEU A 5 16.95 2.12 24.38
CA LEU A 5 16.67 2.40 22.97
C LEU A 5 17.65 3.49 22.51
N SER A 6 18.74 3.08 21.88
CA SER A 6 19.61 4.00 21.14
C SER A 6 18.83 4.51 19.92
N VAL A 7 18.24 5.69 20.04
CA VAL A 7 17.77 6.48 18.90
C VAL A 7 19.02 6.90 18.14
N ALA A 8 19.31 6.20 17.05
CA ALA A 8 20.32 6.63 16.09
C ALA A 8 19.88 7.99 15.52
N ALA A 9 20.60 9.05 15.86
CA ALA A 9 20.43 10.36 15.26
C ALA A 9 20.86 10.25 13.79
N PHE A 10 19.88 10.02 12.88
CA PHE A 10 20.12 10.15 11.46
C PHE A 10 20.39 11.62 11.17
N SER A 11 21.51 11.89 10.53
CA SER A 11 21.83 13.20 9.94
C SER A 11 20.62 13.67 9.14
N GLN A 12 19.99 14.77 9.57
CA GLN A 12 18.85 15.35 8.88
C GLN A 12 19.36 16.05 7.61
N SER A 13 19.41 15.30 6.50
CA SER A 13 19.35 15.91 5.19
C SER A 13 18.01 16.66 5.11
N ALA A 14 18.00 17.87 4.52
CA ALA A 14 16.79 18.69 4.38
C ALA A 14 15.70 17.85 3.69
N ARG A 15 14.62 17.55 4.44
CA ARG A 15 13.48 16.79 3.93
C ARG A 15 12.53 17.74 3.21
N THR A 16 12.14 17.39 2.01
CA THR A 16 11.06 18.09 1.31
C THR A 16 9.72 17.46 1.65
N THR A 17 8.67 18.29 1.68
CA THR A 17 7.30 17.83 1.96
C THR A 17 6.46 18.04 0.72
N ASP A 18 5.68 17.03 0.35
CA ASP A 18 4.74 17.09 -0.78
C ASP A 18 3.35 16.66 -0.32
N PHE A 19 2.31 17.29 -0.87
CA PHE A 19 0.91 16.96 -0.62
C PHE A 19 0.26 16.45 -1.89
N GLY A 20 -0.64 15.49 -1.74
CA GLY A 20 -1.32 14.90 -2.89
C GLY A 20 -2.69 14.33 -2.56
N GLY A 21 -3.37 13.88 -3.61
CA GLY A 21 -4.69 13.27 -3.55
C GLY A 21 -4.72 11.87 -4.14
N ILE A 22 -5.59 11.01 -3.61
CA ILE A 22 -5.81 9.67 -4.11
C ILE A 22 -7.32 9.43 -4.22
N VAL A 23 -7.76 8.95 -5.38
CA VAL A 23 -9.12 8.46 -5.59
C VAL A 23 -9.01 7.02 -6.09
N SER A 24 -9.74 6.10 -5.47
CA SER A 24 -9.69 4.69 -5.85
C SER A 24 -11.04 3.99 -5.77
N ALA A 25 -11.15 2.90 -6.50
CA ALA A 25 -12.24 1.95 -6.45
C ALA A 25 -11.68 0.55 -6.21
N GLU A 26 -12.24 -0.18 -5.24
CA GLU A 26 -11.88 -1.55 -4.92
C GLU A 26 -13.10 -2.45 -5.07
N GLY A 27 -12.93 -3.59 -5.73
CA GLY A 27 -13.96 -4.63 -5.88
C GLY A 27 -13.45 -5.97 -5.38
N GLU A 28 -14.27 -6.69 -4.63
CA GLU A 28 -14.01 -8.07 -4.24
C GLU A 28 -15.22 -8.94 -4.57
N VAL A 29 -14.99 -10.09 -5.21
CA VAL A 29 -16.03 -11.06 -5.58
C VAL A 29 -15.62 -12.46 -5.10
N GLY A 30 -16.51 -13.13 -4.36
CA GLY A 30 -16.34 -14.54 -4.03
C GLY A 30 -16.63 -15.43 -5.25
N LEU A 31 -15.69 -16.31 -5.61
CA LEU A 31 -15.83 -17.25 -6.73
C LEU A 31 -16.42 -18.61 -6.31
N GLY A 32 -16.83 -18.72 -5.05
CA GLY A 32 -17.26 -19.97 -4.43
C GLY A 32 -16.14 -20.68 -3.67
N GLY A 33 -16.50 -21.34 -2.56
CA GLY A 33 -15.54 -21.94 -1.65
C GLY A 33 -14.53 -20.93 -1.10
N PRO A 34 -13.23 -21.27 -1.04
CA PRO A 34 -12.19 -20.40 -0.47
C PRO A 34 -11.64 -19.35 -1.45
N TRP A 35 -12.08 -19.32 -2.69
CA TRP A 35 -11.52 -18.48 -3.74
C TRP A 35 -12.24 -17.14 -3.87
N GLY A 36 -11.48 -16.10 -4.15
CA GLY A 36 -11.98 -14.76 -4.43
C GLY A 36 -11.17 -14.06 -5.50
N LEU A 37 -11.80 -13.10 -6.15
CA LEU A 37 -11.20 -12.18 -7.11
C LEU A 37 -11.22 -10.79 -6.52
N SER A 38 -10.15 -10.02 -6.71
CA SER A 38 -10.07 -8.61 -6.34
C SER A 38 -9.64 -7.78 -7.53
N VAL A 39 -10.21 -6.59 -7.63
CA VAL A 39 -9.82 -5.56 -8.60
C VAL A 39 -9.64 -4.24 -7.86
N GLU A 40 -8.68 -3.44 -8.28
CA GLU A 40 -8.44 -2.11 -7.75
C GLU A 40 -8.05 -1.17 -8.87
N GLU A 41 -8.59 0.04 -8.84
CA GLU A 41 -8.19 1.16 -9.68
C GLU A 41 -7.86 2.34 -8.79
N GLU A 42 -6.67 2.94 -8.96
CA GLU A 42 -6.19 4.10 -8.20
C GLU A 42 -5.71 5.20 -9.15
N LEU A 43 -6.22 6.40 -8.94
CA LEU A 43 -5.72 7.64 -9.53
C LEU A 43 -5.03 8.44 -8.43
N ARG A 44 -3.81 8.92 -8.70
CA ARG A 44 -3.03 9.70 -7.74
C ARG A 44 -2.53 10.99 -8.35
N PHE A 45 -2.59 12.03 -7.52
CA PHE A 45 -2.06 13.35 -7.78
C PHE A 45 -1.01 13.70 -6.73
N ASP A 46 0.07 14.35 -7.12
CA ASP A 46 1.14 14.85 -6.25
C ASP A 46 1.48 16.31 -6.55
N HIS A 47 2.63 16.81 -6.10
CA HIS A 47 3.04 18.20 -6.29
C HIS A 47 1.96 19.21 -5.87
N ASN A 48 1.47 19.09 -4.61
CA ASN A 48 0.38 19.89 -4.07
C ASN A 48 -0.91 19.81 -4.93
N PHE A 49 -1.27 18.61 -5.39
CA PHE A 49 -2.42 18.29 -6.24
C PHE A 49 -2.36 18.84 -7.68
N THR A 50 -1.24 19.40 -8.11
CA THR A 50 -1.12 20.01 -9.44
C THR A 50 -0.71 19.05 -10.53
N GLN A 51 -0.13 17.89 -10.16
CA GLN A 51 0.40 16.93 -11.11
C GLN A 51 -0.29 15.57 -10.96
N PHE A 52 -0.68 14.99 -12.09
CA PHE A 52 -1.11 13.60 -12.13
C PHE A 52 0.10 12.67 -12.02
N ASP A 53 0.26 11.99 -10.85
CA ASP A 53 1.40 11.07 -10.59
C ASP A 53 1.19 9.73 -11.29
N ARG A 54 0.05 9.08 -11.03
CA ARG A 54 -0.13 7.72 -11.56
C ARG A 54 -1.58 7.28 -11.71
N TRP A 55 -1.73 6.34 -12.63
CA TRP A 55 -2.87 5.47 -12.76
C TRP A 55 -2.44 4.03 -12.50
N LEU A 56 -3.11 3.34 -11.58
CA LEU A 56 -2.84 1.95 -11.24
C LEU A 56 -4.10 1.13 -11.43
N ASN A 57 -3.96 -0.01 -12.10
CA ASN A 57 -4.96 -1.06 -12.20
C ASN A 57 -4.36 -2.33 -11.61
N SER A 58 -5.10 -2.99 -10.72
CA SER A 58 -4.69 -4.22 -10.07
C SER A 58 -5.78 -5.29 -10.20
N VAL A 59 -5.36 -6.50 -10.50
CA VAL A 59 -6.22 -7.69 -10.46
C VAL A 59 -5.55 -8.71 -9.56
N GLY A 60 -6.33 -9.37 -8.70
CA GLY A 60 -5.80 -10.36 -7.78
C GLY A 60 -6.72 -11.55 -7.63
N VAL A 61 -6.11 -12.73 -7.42
CA VAL A 61 -6.78 -13.95 -7.01
C VAL A 61 -6.40 -14.24 -5.56
N ASN A 62 -7.37 -14.56 -4.74
CA ASN A 62 -7.22 -14.78 -3.32
C ASN A 62 -7.73 -16.17 -2.92
N TYR A 63 -7.00 -16.82 -2.03
CA TYR A 63 -7.37 -18.08 -1.41
C TYR A 63 -7.44 -17.91 0.11
N THR A 64 -8.60 -18.16 0.69
CA THR A 64 -8.84 -18.01 2.12
C THR A 64 -8.81 -19.37 2.81
N CYS A 65 -8.02 -19.52 3.87
CA CYS A 65 -7.87 -20.75 4.63
C CYS A 65 -7.81 -20.50 6.15
N LEU A 66 -7.52 -21.52 6.94
CA LEU A 66 -7.48 -21.48 8.41
C LEU A 66 -8.73 -20.82 9.03
N HIS A 67 -9.92 -21.30 8.66
CA HIS A 67 -11.20 -20.77 9.16
C HIS A 67 -11.34 -19.26 8.95
N ASN A 68 -10.99 -18.78 7.76
CA ASN A 68 -11.02 -17.37 7.34
C ASN A 68 -10.01 -16.45 8.03
N ARG A 69 -9.02 -17.01 8.73
CA ARG A 69 -7.97 -16.22 9.38
C ARG A 69 -6.79 -15.90 8.47
N MET A 70 -6.53 -16.75 7.47
CA MET A 70 -5.41 -16.54 6.56
C MET A 70 -5.91 -16.41 5.13
N ASN A 71 -5.37 -15.41 4.43
CA ASN A 71 -5.61 -15.16 3.02
C ASN A 71 -4.28 -15.12 2.29
N ILE A 72 -4.17 -15.93 1.23
CA ILE A 72 -3.02 -15.95 0.32
C ILE A 72 -3.49 -15.35 -0.99
N GLY A 73 -2.76 -14.36 -1.52
CA GLY A 73 -3.16 -13.65 -2.72
C GLY A 73 -2.01 -13.49 -3.72
N LEU A 74 -2.34 -13.66 -5.00
CA LEU A 74 -1.48 -13.32 -6.13
C LEU A 74 -2.09 -12.10 -6.81
N THR A 75 -1.28 -11.06 -7.08
CA THR A 75 -1.72 -9.82 -7.72
C THR A 75 -0.87 -9.51 -8.93
N GLY A 76 -1.52 -9.00 -9.99
CA GLY A 76 -0.87 -8.39 -11.15
C GLY A 76 -1.33 -6.95 -11.26
N ASP A 77 -0.39 -6.01 -11.35
CA ASP A 77 -0.71 -4.59 -11.45
C ASP A 77 -0.12 -4.01 -12.74
N TYR A 78 -0.89 -3.15 -13.40
CA TYR A 78 -0.42 -2.25 -14.43
C TYR A 78 -0.41 -0.83 -13.88
N ILE A 79 0.71 -0.15 -14.05
CA ILE A 79 0.91 1.21 -13.53
C ILE A 79 1.43 2.10 -14.66
N ARG A 80 0.72 3.18 -14.92
CA ARG A 80 1.22 4.29 -15.73
C ARG A 80 1.57 5.43 -14.77
N ARG A 81 2.86 5.76 -14.68
CA ARG A 81 3.36 6.75 -13.71
C ARG A 81 4.11 7.88 -14.41
N HIS A 82 3.89 9.11 -13.93
CA HIS A 82 4.72 10.25 -14.31
C HIS A 82 6.14 10.08 -13.71
N ASN A 83 7.16 10.27 -14.55
CA ASN A 83 8.55 10.18 -14.15
C ASN A 83 9.10 11.59 -13.89
N ASP A 84 10.08 11.71 -12.99
CA ASP A 84 10.75 12.96 -12.64
C ASP A 84 11.44 13.65 -13.86
N LYS A 85 11.59 12.92 -14.98
CA LYS A 85 12.09 13.44 -16.26
C LYS A 85 11.00 14.01 -17.19
N GLY A 86 9.75 14.12 -16.72
CA GLY A 86 8.65 14.76 -17.44
C GLY A 86 7.91 13.87 -18.45
N TYR A 87 8.04 12.54 -18.39
CA TYR A 87 7.28 11.62 -19.23
C TYR A 87 6.54 10.54 -18.44
N TYR A 88 5.54 9.93 -19.05
CA TYR A 88 4.84 8.78 -18.48
C TYR A 88 5.55 7.47 -18.81
N GLU A 89 5.72 6.64 -17.80
CA GLU A 89 6.37 5.34 -17.85
C GLU A 89 5.35 4.26 -17.50
N ASN A 90 5.37 3.14 -18.24
CA ASN A 90 4.58 1.96 -17.93
C ASN A 90 5.37 1.02 -17.03
N ARG A 91 4.70 0.44 -16.05
CA ARG A 91 5.29 -0.53 -15.12
C ARG A 91 4.35 -1.70 -14.96
N GLY A 92 4.88 -2.90 -15.09
CA GLY A 92 4.22 -4.13 -14.69
C GLY A 92 4.63 -4.51 -13.27
N ARG A 93 3.73 -5.07 -12.48
CA ARG A 93 4.05 -5.49 -11.11
C ARG A 93 3.35 -6.81 -10.79
N ILE A 94 4.09 -7.75 -10.21
CA ILE A 94 3.55 -9.03 -9.73
C ILE A 94 3.81 -9.11 -8.24
N GLY A 95 2.82 -9.55 -7.48
CA GLY A 95 2.90 -9.64 -6.02
C GLY A 95 2.29 -10.90 -5.47
N LEU A 96 3.01 -11.58 -4.58
CA LEU A 96 2.51 -12.66 -3.74
C LEU A 96 2.36 -12.16 -2.32
N GLN A 97 1.20 -12.36 -1.71
CA GLN A 97 0.92 -11.89 -0.36
C GLN A 97 0.30 -12.96 0.52
N VAL A 98 0.60 -12.86 1.82
CA VAL A 98 -0.06 -13.60 2.88
C VAL A 98 -0.56 -12.60 3.91
N THR A 99 -1.83 -12.71 4.26
CA THR A 99 -2.46 -11.88 5.30
C THR A 99 -3.02 -12.76 6.39
N TYR A 100 -2.60 -12.57 7.62
CA TYR A 100 -3.20 -13.20 8.79
C TYR A 100 -4.08 -12.19 9.51
N THR A 101 -5.25 -12.65 9.95
CA THR A 101 -6.27 -11.81 10.61
C THR A 101 -6.71 -12.47 11.90
N GLU A 102 -6.72 -11.69 12.98
CA GLU A 102 -7.26 -12.09 14.28
C GLU A 102 -8.27 -11.06 14.74
N GLU A 103 -9.39 -11.52 15.29
CA GLU A 103 -10.45 -10.65 15.80
C GLU A 103 -10.58 -10.81 17.31
N PHE A 104 -10.48 -9.71 18.03
CA PHE A 104 -10.65 -9.68 19.47
C PHE A 104 -11.64 -8.58 19.86
N ARG A 105 -12.84 -8.97 20.27
CA ARG A 105 -13.94 -8.07 20.66
C ARG A 105 -14.31 -7.11 19.52
N ARG A 106 -13.89 -5.84 19.66
CA ARG A 106 -14.19 -4.75 18.71
C ARG A 106 -12.99 -4.44 17.80
N PHE A 107 -11.89 -5.12 18.00
CA PHE A 107 -10.65 -4.93 17.27
C PHE A 107 -10.41 -6.08 16.30
N LYS A 108 -9.92 -5.73 15.13
CA LYS A 108 -9.41 -6.65 14.13
C LYS A 108 -7.97 -6.32 13.85
N PHE A 109 -7.08 -7.26 14.10
CA PHE A 109 -5.65 -7.16 13.88
C PHE A 109 -5.29 -7.89 12.60
N GLN A 110 -4.50 -7.28 11.75
CA GLN A 110 -4.05 -7.88 10.50
C GLN A 110 -2.55 -7.68 10.34
N VAL A 111 -1.86 -8.76 10.00
CA VAL A 111 -0.45 -8.74 9.57
C VAL A 111 -0.41 -9.22 8.14
N ARG A 112 0.18 -8.43 7.24
CA ARG A 112 0.35 -8.79 5.84
C ARG A 112 1.83 -8.76 5.49
N SER A 113 2.32 -9.83 4.87
CA SER A 113 3.62 -9.91 4.21
C SER A 113 3.39 -10.03 2.70
N LYS A 114 4.05 -9.19 1.90
CA LYS A 114 3.91 -9.16 0.44
C LYS A 114 5.30 -9.09 -0.20
N LEU A 115 5.59 -10.04 -1.08
CA LEU A 115 6.73 -10.00 -2.00
C LEU A 115 6.25 -9.39 -3.31
N LEU A 116 7.01 -8.46 -3.87
CA LEU A 116 6.59 -7.64 -4.99
C LEU A 116 7.75 -7.43 -5.95
N GLY A 117 7.57 -7.82 -7.21
CA GLY A 117 8.49 -7.51 -8.31
C GLY A 117 7.89 -6.44 -9.23
N THR A 118 8.63 -5.35 -9.43
CA THR A 118 8.24 -4.26 -10.33
C THR A 118 9.14 -4.25 -11.55
N PHE A 119 8.55 -4.40 -12.73
CA PHE A 119 9.19 -4.36 -14.03
C PHE A 119 8.97 -2.98 -14.65
N PHE A 120 10.02 -2.38 -15.14
CA PHE A 120 10.00 -1.06 -15.73
C PHE A 120 10.12 -1.17 -17.24
N ASP A 121 9.43 -0.28 -17.96
CA ASP A 121 9.65 -0.05 -19.38
C ASP A 121 10.93 0.76 -19.54
N GLU A 122 12.04 0.06 -19.80
CA GLU A 122 13.37 0.67 -19.90
C GLU A 122 13.54 1.40 -21.22
N ARG A 123 13.77 2.69 -21.15
CA ARG A 123 14.20 3.48 -22.30
C ARG A 123 15.72 3.39 -22.46
N THR A 124 16.19 3.48 -23.71
CA THR A 124 17.61 3.42 -24.07
C THR A 124 18.45 4.39 -23.21
N GLY A 125 19.49 3.88 -22.54
CA GLY A 125 20.41 4.65 -21.69
C GLY A 125 20.02 4.73 -20.20
N GLU A 126 18.94 4.11 -19.76
CA GLU A 126 18.59 4.00 -18.35
C GLU A 126 18.99 2.63 -17.79
N HIS A 127 19.99 2.60 -16.91
CA HIS A 127 20.35 1.40 -16.16
C HIS A 127 19.64 1.40 -14.80
N ARG A 128 18.57 0.63 -14.69
CA ARG A 128 17.83 0.42 -13.44
C ARG A 128 17.91 -1.04 -13.03
N ILE A 129 17.71 -1.28 -11.74
CA ILE A 129 17.45 -2.63 -11.26
C ILE A 129 16.08 -3.05 -11.78
N ASN A 130 16.02 -4.04 -12.67
CA ASN A 130 14.80 -4.53 -13.30
C ASN A 130 14.77 -6.06 -13.33
N PRO A 131 13.83 -6.73 -12.62
CA PRO A 131 12.80 -6.14 -11.76
C PRO A 131 13.36 -5.60 -10.43
N ARG A 132 12.69 -4.58 -9.88
CA ARG A 132 12.96 -4.09 -8.53
C ARG A 132 12.12 -4.90 -7.55
N LEU A 133 12.77 -5.53 -6.56
CA LEU A 133 12.12 -6.45 -5.64
C LEU A 133 11.93 -5.81 -4.27
N TYR A 134 10.70 -5.88 -3.77
CA TYR A 134 10.32 -5.40 -2.45
C TYR A 134 9.73 -6.52 -1.60
N TRP A 135 10.13 -6.54 -0.35
CA TRP A 135 9.41 -7.24 0.70
C TRP A 135 8.68 -6.20 1.56
N ARG A 136 7.35 -6.28 1.58
CA ARG A 136 6.51 -5.31 2.28
C ARG A 136 5.79 -5.98 3.43
N ASN A 137 5.90 -5.40 4.62
CA ASN A 137 5.25 -5.91 5.81
C ASN A 137 4.34 -4.84 6.39
N ARG A 138 3.04 -5.15 6.52
CA ARG A 138 2.02 -4.24 7.04
C ARG A 138 1.38 -4.81 8.29
N PHE A 139 1.30 -3.98 9.31
CA PHE A 139 0.43 -4.17 10.46
C PHE A 139 -0.76 -3.21 10.36
N LYS A 140 -1.99 -3.70 10.61
CA LYS A 140 -3.21 -2.91 10.59
C LYS A 140 -4.09 -3.29 11.77
N VAL A 141 -4.59 -2.28 12.46
CA VAL A 141 -5.62 -2.40 13.50
C VAL A 141 -6.89 -1.73 13.00
N THR A 142 -8.02 -2.41 13.11
CA THR A 142 -9.34 -1.85 12.79
C THR A 142 -10.22 -1.93 14.02
N TYR A 143 -10.85 -0.82 14.36
CA TYR A 143 -11.86 -0.72 15.43
C TYR A 143 -13.25 -0.55 14.82
N GLN A 144 -14.19 -1.35 15.27
CA GLN A 144 -15.60 -1.24 14.90
C GLN A 144 -16.49 -1.33 16.14
N ARG A 145 -17.24 -0.26 16.39
CA ARG A 145 -18.28 -0.29 17.43
C ARG A 145 -19.48 -1.14 16.94
N PRO A 146 -20.10 -1.98 17.80
CA PRO A 146 -21.33 -2.70 17.46
C PRO A 146 -22.42 -1.73 16.97
N ASN A 147 -23.18 -2.15 15.97
CA ASN A 147 -24.26 -1.37 15.33
C ASN A 147 -23.82 -0.05 14.69
N SER A 148 -22.51 0.22 14.58
CA SER A 148 -22.00 1.40 13.89
C SER A 148 -21.82 1.11 12.40
N ARG A 149 -22.08 2.12 11.57
CA ARG A 149 -21.73 2.13 10.16
C ARG A 149 -20.27 2.53 9.91
N PHE A 150 -19.59 3.04 10.94
CA PHE A 150 -18.22 3.50 10.87
C PHE A 150 -17.24 2.43 11.36
N LYS A 151 -16.10 2.29 10.65
CA LYS A 151 -14.92 1.55 11.07
C LYS A 151 -13.73 2.49 11.01
N TYR A 152 -12.87 2.42 11.99
CA TYR A 152 -11.64 3.21 12.06
C TYR A 152 -10.47 2.27 11.94
N SER A 153 -9.49 2.61 11.13
CA SER A 153 -8.29 1.78 11.00
C SER A 153 -7.01 2.60 10.97
N LEU A 154 -5.98 2.04 11.58
CA LEU A 154 -4.61 2.55 11.53
C LEU A 154 -3.72 1.44 11.03
N SER A 155 -2.82 1.75 10.09
CA SER A 155 -1.83 0.79 9.61
C SER A 155 -0.47 1.44 9.42
N ALA A 156 0.57 0.63 9.64
CA ALA A 156 1.94 0.95 9.29
C ALA A 156 2.50 -0.15 8.37
N GLU A 157 3.22 0.24 7.35
CA GLU A 157 3.81 -0.66 6.37
C GLU A 157 5.25 -0.29 6.07
N LEU A 158 6.15 -1.26 6.18
CA LEU A 158 7.56 -1.16 5.85
C LEU A 158 7.80 -1.65 4.43
N PHE A 159 8.61 -0.92 3.68
CA PHE A 159 9.05 -1.27 2.34
C PHE A 159 10.52 -1.62 2.37
N TRP A 160 10.82 -2.89 2.27
CA TRP A 160 12.19 -3.39 2.25
C TRP A 160 12.62 -3.68 0.81
N LEU A 161 13.55 -2.89 0.28
CA LEU A 161 14.18 -3.14 -1.00
C LEU A 161 15.21 -4.26 -0.81
N THR A 162 15.04 -5.37 -1.55
CA THR A 162 15.82 -6.61 -1.31
C THR A 162 16.93 -6.86 -2.30
N ASN A 163 16.90 -6.24 -3.47
CA ASN A 163 17.84 -6.49 -4.56
C ASN A 163 18.63 -5.26 -5.02
N ASP A 164 18.88 -4.31 -4.12
CA ASP A 164 19.78 -3.20 -4.42
C ASP A 164 21.24 -3.67 -4.40
N PRO A 165 22.10 -3.26 -5.36
CA PRO A 165 23.53 -3.59 -5.37
C PRO A 165 24.29 -3.15 -4.12
N LYS A 166 23.78 -2.15 -3.39
CA LYS A 166 24.35 -1.66 -2.13
C LYS A 166 23.90 -2.45 -0.90
N GLY A 167 23.08 -3.48 -1.08
CA GLY A 167 22.50 -4.29 -0.04
C GLY A 167 21.01 -4.04 0.18
N SER A 168 20.40 -4.84 1.04
CA SER A 168 18.97 -4.75 1.35
C SER A 168 18.74 -3.74 2.47
N PHE A 169 17.77 -2.83 2.31
CA PHE A 169 17.43 -1.81 3.30
C PHE A 169 15.95 -1.42 3.24
N VAL A 170 15.46 -0.80 4.31
CA VAL A 170 14.12 -0.21 4.35
C VAL A 170 14.19 1.17 3.70
N ASP A 171 13.53 1.35 2.55
CA ASP A 171 13.56 2.61 1.80
C ASP A 171 12.35 3.51 2.04
N ASN A 172 11.26 2.95 2.59
CA ASN A 172 10.05 3.73 2.87
C ASN A 172 9.24 3.14 4.03
N ILE A 173 8.60 4.01 4.80
CA ILE A 173 7.56 3.67 5.77
C ILE A 173 6.28 4.39 5.36
N ARG A 174 5.18 3.63 5.32
CA ARG A 174 3.84 4.16 5.05
C ARG A 174 2.96 4.02 6.27
N THR A 175 2.33 5.11 6.67
CA THR A 175 1.29 5.12 7.70
C THR A 175 -0.03 5.57 7.08
N VAL A 176 -1.13 4.88 7.42
CA VAL A 176 -2.47 5.22 6.93
C VAL A 176 -3.45 5.20 8.09
N PHE A 177 -4.17 6.28 8.26
CA PHE A 177 -5.39 6.35 9.08
C PHE A 177 -6.59 6.43 8.14
N ALA A 178 -7.59 5.58 8.34
CA ALA A 178 -8.79 5.56 7.50
C ALA A 178 -10.06 5.41 8.33
N VAL A 179 -11.13 6.03 7.81
CA VAL A 179 -12.50 5.93 8.30
C VAL A 179 -13.35 5.36 7.18
N ASP A 180 -13.85 4.14 7.37
CA ASP A 180 -14.76 3.49 6.44
C ASP A 180 -16.21 3.73 6.90
N TYR A 181 -17.07 4.20 5.99
CA TYR A 181 -18.50 4.35 6.18
C TYR A 181 -19.25 3.33 5.33
N ARG A 182 -20.05 2.48 5.97
CA ARG A 182 -20.87 1.48 5.29
C ARG A 182 -22.14 2.13 4.71
N LEU A 183 -22.19 2.26 3.39
CA LEU A 183 -23.35 2.77 2.64
C LEU A 183 -24.47 1.73 2.58
N ALA A 184 -24.12 0.50 2.19
CA ALA A 184 -25.03 -0.63 2.10
C ALA A 184 -24.32 -1.92 2.55
N ARG A 185 -24.98 -3.08 2.44
CA ARG A 185 -24.37 -4.36 2.81
C ARG A 185 -23.10 -4.66 2.02
N GLN A 186 -23.09 -4.28 0.74
CA GLN A 186 -22.01 -4.58 -0.22
C GLN A 186 -21.11 -3.38 -0.50
N TYR A 187 -21.51 -2.14 -0.09
CA TYR A 187 -20.84 -0.92 -0.46
C TYR A 187 -20.35 -0.13 0.74
N SER A 188 -19.14 0.37 0.65
CA SER A 188 -18.60 1.30 1.64
C SER A 188 -17.75 2.38 0.97
N LEU A 189 -17.65 3.54 1.62
CA LEU A 189 -16.79 4.64 1.27
C LEU A 189 -15.73 4.79 2.36
N SER A 190 -14.47 4.88 1.98
CA SER A 190 -13.34 5.07 2.87
C SER A 190 -12.70 6.43 2.63
N ALA A 191 -12.64 7.27 3.64
CA ALA A 191 -11.81 8.47 3.64
C ALA A 191 -10.53 8.19 4.41
N PHE A 192 -9.36 8.63 3.92
CA PHE A 192 -8.10 8.34 4.59
C PHE A 192 -7.07 9.46 4.45
N VAL A 193 -6.15 9.48 5.41
CA VAL A 193 -4.90 10.22 5.34
C VAL A 193 -3.76 9.21 5.31
N ARG A 194 -2.84 9.40 4.39
CA ARG A 194 -1.67 8.54 4.21
C ARG A 194 -0.41 9.38 4.24
N MET A 195 0.60 8.89 4.93
CA MET A 195 1.92 9.47 4.98
C MET A 195 2.94 8.43 4.50
N ASP A 196 3.72 8.77 3.50
CA ASP A 196 4.83 7.98 2.97
C ASP A 196 6.13 8.72 3.28
N ASN A 197 6.98 8.13 4.12
CA ASN A 197 8.27 8.68 4.53
C ASN A 197 9.39 7.92 3.85
N ASP A 198 10.17 8.59 3.01
CA ASP A 198 11.36 8.01 2.42
C ASP A 198 12.46 7.87 3.48
N LEU A 199 13.14 6.72 3.50
CA LEU A 199 14.25 6.39 4.39
C LEU A 199 15.46 6.00 3.55
N GLN A 200 16.67 6.29 4.08
CA GLN A 200 17.94 5.84 3.50
C GLN A 200 18.12 6.20 2.00
N VAL A 201 17.50 7.30 1.56
CA VAL A 201 17.67 7.87 0.21
C VAL A 201 18.40 9.20 0.29
N LYS A 202 19.06 9.63 -0.81
CA LYS A 202 19.86 10.86 -0.83
C LYS A 202 19.03 12.13 -0.57
N GLU A 203 17.83 12.18 -1.15
CA GLU A 203 16.89 13.30 -1.05
C GLU A 203 15.55 12.76 -0.56
N PRO A 204 15.37 12.66 0.78
CA PRO A 204 14.16 12.08 1.35
C PRO A 204 12.98 13.05 1.20
N VAL A 205 11.85 12.52 0.74
CA VAL A 205 10.59 13.25 0.61
C VAL A 205 9.55 12.64 1.54
N ASP A 206 8.89 13.49 2.34
CA ASP A 206 7.73 13.12 3.12
C ASP A 206 6.47 13.48 2.33
N ARG A 207 5.71 12.47 1.89
CA ARG A 207 4.51 12.67 1.06
C ARG A 207 3.25 12.44 1.89
N PHE A 208 2.37 13.41 1.90
CA PHE A 208 1.08 13.37 2.55
C PHE A 208 -0.02 13.28 1.51
N PHE A 209 -0.89 12.29 1.63
CA PHE A 209 -2.05 12.13 0.75
C PHE A 209 -3.33 12.13 1.56
N ILE A 210 -4.33 12.83 1.05
CA ILE A 210 -5.73 12.60 1.42
C ILE A 210 -6.39 11.78 0.32
N GLY A 211 -7.32 10.91 0.68
CA GLY A 211 -7.92 10.08 -0.36
C GLY A 211 -9.30 9.56 -0.01
N LEU A 212 -9.98 9.14 -1.07
CA LEU A 212 -11.28 8.48 -1.02
C LEU A 212 -11.21 7.16 -1.79
N THR A 213 -11.76 6.11 -1.20
CA THR A 213 -11.90 4.79 -1.83
C THR A 213 -13.35 4.35 -1.79
N PHE A 214 -13.92 4.05 -2.94
CA PHE A 214 -15.18 3.32 -3.03
C PHE A 214 -14.89 1.82 -3.01
N LYS A 215 -15.61 1.08 -2.17
CA LYS A 215 -15.42 -0.38 -2.01
C LYS A 215 -16.72 -1.12 -2.25
N ALA A 216 -16.64 -2.16 -3.11
CA ALA A 216 -17.73 -3.08 -3.39
C ALA A 216 -17.30 -4.52 -3.04
N LYS A 217 -18.18 -5.27 -2.34
CA LYS A 217 -17.90 -6.65 -1.96
C LYS A 217 -19.12 -7.53 -2.18
N TYR A 218 -18.97 -8.59 -3.03
CA TYR A 218 -19.99 -9.54 -3.43
C TYR A 218 -19.61 -10.97 -3.03
#